data_cec3739a4ff773699de577542eebad96
#
_entry.id   cec3739a4ff773699de577542eebad96
#
_cell.length_a   1.000
_cell.length_b   1.000
_cell.length_c   1.000
_cell.angle_alpha   90.00
_cell.angle_beta   90.00
_cell.angle_gamma   90.00
#
_symmetry.space_group_name_H-M   'P 1'
#
loop_
_entity.id
_entity.type
_entity.pdbx_description
1 polymer ?
#
loop_
_entity_poly.entity_id
_entity_poly.type
_entity_poly.pdbx_seq_one_letter_code
_entity_poly.pdbx_strand_id
1 'polypeptide(L)'
;AGHAVTVFERADRIGGLLRYGIPEFKMEKRHIDRRLEQMTAEGTEFRTKVNVGVDLPVERLRAEFDAVVLAGGATAWRDLPIPGRELDGIHQAMEYLPRANRVQLGDPVVDEHGEPPITAKGKKVVIIGGGDTGADCLGTAHRQGAVSVHQFEIMPRPPETRAPSTPWPTYPLMFRVSSAHEEGGERVFSVNTEEFVGRDGRVTGLR
;
A
#
# COMPACT_ATOMS: atom_id res chain seq x y z
N ALA A 1 -16.79 25.91 3.46
CA ALA A 1 -16.06 27.17 3.39
C ALA A 1 -16.52 28.07 2.21
N GLY A 2 -17.56 27.65 1.45
CA GLY A 2 -18.16 28.47 0.38
C GLY A 2 -17.41 28.45 -0.96
N HIS A 3 -16.54 27.45 -1.17
CA HIS A 3 -15.86 27.22 -2.44
C HIS A 3 -16.57 26.11 -3.22
N ALA A 4 -16.64 26.25 -4.56
CA ALA A 4 -16.94 25.16 -5.46
C ALA A 4 -15.67 24.30 -5.62
N VAL A 5 -15.77 23.01 -5.36
CA VAL A 5 -14.61 22.12 -5.37
C VAL A 5 -14.77 21.02 -6.42
N THR A 6 -13.78 20.86 -7.28
CA THR A 6 -13.65 19.72 -8.19
C THR A 6 -12.39 18.93 -7.84
N VAL A 7 -12.54 17.64 -7.66
CA VAL A 7 -11.44 16.70 -7.39
C VAL A 7 -11.19 15.84 -8.62
N PHE A 8 -9.98 15.90 -9.16
CA PHE A 8 -9.52 15.05 -10.25
C PHE A 8 -8.73 13.87 -9.70
N GLU A 9 -9.08 12.66 -10.10
CA GLU A 9 -8.41 11.43 -9.72
C GLU A 9 -8.08 10.62 -10.97
N ARG A 10 -6.83 10.17 -11.10
CA ARG A 10 -6.42 9.36 -12.26
C ARG A 10 -6.97 7.94 -12.21
N ALA A 11 -7.21 7.38 -11.00
CA ALA A 11 -7.80 6.06 -10.83
C ALA A 11 -9.29 6.07 -11.20
N ASP A 12 -9.85 4.89 -11.31
CA ASP A 12 -11.27 4.67 -11.60
C ASP A 12 -12.20 5.00 -10.43
N ARG A 13 -11.65 5.08 -9.20
CA ARG A 13 -12.38 5.42 -7.98
C ARG A 13 -11.60 6.38 -7.10
N ILE A 14 -12.32 7.23 -6.40
CA ILE A 14 -11.77 8.15 -5.41
C ILE A 14 -11.32 7.40 -4.16
N GLY A 15 -10.26 7.89 -3.52
CA GLY A 15 -9.80 7.40 -2.22
C GLY A 15 -8.32 7.02 -2.17
N GLY A 16 -7.64 6.97 -3.31
CA GLY A 16 -6.19 6.74 -3.39
C GLY A 16 -5.74 5.53 -2.57
N LEU A 17 -4.74 5.71 -1.69
CA LEU A 17 -4.21 4.63 -0.84
C LEU A 17 -5.21 4.14 0.21
N LEU A 18 -6.17 4.95 0.65
CA LEU A 18 -7.23 4.49 1.54
C LEU A 18 -8.09 3.42 0.87
N ARG A 19 -8.33 3.55 -0.45
CA ARG A 19 -9.11 2.58 -1.22
C ARG A 19 -8.29 1.40 -1.69
N TYR A 20 -7.13 1.65 -2.27
CA TYR A 20 -6.35 0.62 -2.95
C TYR A 20 -5.10 0.15 -2.20
N GLY A 21 -4.59 0.92 -1.22
CA GLY A 21 -3.43 0.56 -0.42
C GLY A 21 -3.80 -0.18 0.87
N ILE A 22 -4.62 0.44 1.70
CA ILE A 22 -5.02 -0.14 3.00
C ILE A 22 -5.98 -1.31 2.77
N PRO A 23 -5.73 -2.51 3.34
CA PRO A 23 -6.62 -3.65 3.19
C PRO A 23 -7.99 -3.43 3.86
N GLU A 24 -9.02 -4.11 3.35
CA GLU A 24 -10.40 -4.06 3.86
C GLU A 24 -10.48 -4.42 5.35
N PHE A 25 -9.70 -5.41 5.80
CA PHE A 25 -9.70 -5.83 7.20
C PHE A 25 -9.12 -4.79 8.18
N LYS A 26 -8.39 -3.79 7.67
CA LYS A 26 -7.91 -2.64 8.47
C LYS A 26 -8.84 -1.44 8.38
N MET A 27 -9.44 -1.22 7.21
CA MET A 27 -10.39 -0.12 7.00
C MET A 27 -11.40 -0.51 5.93
N GLU A 28 -12.62 -0.75 6.35
CA GLU A 28 -13.74 -1.05 5.47
C GLU A 28 -14.03 0.12 4.51
N LYS A 29 -14.15 -0.18 3.22
CA LYS A 29 -14.31 0.84 2.18
C LYS A 29 -15.63 1.60 2.27
N ARG A 30 -16.63 1.04 2.95
CA ARG A 30 -17.90 1.75 3.27
C ARG A 30 -17.69 3.10 3.98
N HIS A 31 -16.59 3.24 4.76
CA HIS A 31 -16.29 4.52 5.42
C HIS A 31 -15.86 5.59 4.42
N ILE A 32 -15.15 5.19 3.36
CA ILE A 32 -14.79 6.09 2.26
C ILE A 32 -16.04 6.45 1.48
N ASP A 33 -16.84 5.44 1.11
CA ASP A 33 -18.05 5.64 0.29
C ASP A 33 -19.01 6.60 0.98
N ARG A 34 -19.30 6.40 2.27
CA ARG A 34 -20.12 7.33 3.06
C ARG A 34 -19.57 8.76 3.07
N ARG A 35 -18.24 8.92 3.17
CA ARG A 35 -17.62 10.25 3.13
C ARG A 35 -17.75 10.89 1.76
N LEU A 36 -17.58 10.13 0.70
CA LEU A 36 -17.75 10.63 -0.67
C LEU A 36 -19.19 11.03 -0.96
N GLU A 37 -20.17 10.24 -0.51
CA GLU A 37 -21.58 10.58 -0.59
C GLU A 37 -21.89 11.93 0.10
N GLN A 38 -21.38 12.10 1.31
CA GLN A 38 -21.51 13.35 2.04
C GLN A 38 -20.90 14.52 1.28
N MET A 39 -19.65 14.39 0.82
CA MET A 39 -18.95 15.45 0.09
C MET A 39 -19.66 15.80 -1.23
N THR A 40 -20.20 14.80 -1.93
CA THR A 40 -21.00 15.02 -3.14
C THR A 40 -22.30 15.78 -2.82
N ALA A 41 -22.99 15.38 -1.74
CA ALA A 41 -24.19 16.10 -1.28
C ALA A 41 -23.90 17.54 -0.84
N GLU A 42 -22.69 17.82 -0.37
CA GLU A 42 -22.19 19.15 -0.04
C GLU A 42 -21.72 19.96 -1.27
N GLY A 43 -21.79 19.39 -2.47
CA GLY A 43 -21.48 20.05 -3.75
C GLY A 43 -20.07 19.82 -4.28
N THR A 44 -19.29 18.89 -3.72
CA THR A 44 -18.00 18.50 -4.30
C THR A 44 -18.21 17.66 -5.56
N GLU A 45 -17.58 18.06 -6.66
CA GLU A 45 -17.57 17.30 -7.91
C GLU A 45 -16.34 16.37 -7.95
N PHE A 46 -16.56 15.10 -8.25
CA PHE A 46 -15.49 14.11 -8.42
C PHE A 46 -15.39 13.68 -9.88
N ARG A 47 -14.20 13.80 -10.47
CA ARG A 47 -13.89 13.36 -11.84
C ARG A 47 -12.77 12.33 -11.80
N THR A 48 -13.15 11.06 -11.95
CA THR A 48 -12.22 9.93 -12.01
C THR A 48 -11.71 9.67 -13.42
N LYS A 49 -10.66 8.88 -13.55
CA LYS A 49 -9.97 8.55 -14.80
C LYS A 49 -9.44 9.80 -15.53
N VAL A 50 -9.00 10.79 -14.77
CA VAL A 50 -8.43 12.03 -15.29
C VAL A 50 -7.00 12.17 -14.73
N ASN A 51 -6.01 11.90 -15.55
CA ASN A 51 -4.61 12.06 -15.22
C ASN A 51 -4.16 13.49 -15.58
N VAL A 52 -4.04 14.34 -14.59
CA VAL A 52 -3.60 15.75 -14.76
C VAL A 52 -2.17 15.77 -15.30
N GLY A 53 -1.97 16.58 -16.33
CA GLY A 53 -0.70 16.64 -17.08
C GLY A 53 -0.64 15.68 -18.27
N VAL A 54 -1.59 14.75 -18.39
CA VAL A 54 -1.73 13.82 -19.52
C VAL A 54 -3.08 14.05 -20.22
N ASP A 55 -4.19 13.73 -19.53
CA ASP A 55 -5.55 13.89 -20.07
C ASP A 55 -6.08 15.31 -19.91
N LEU A 56 -5.62 16.00 -18.87
CA LEU A 56 -6.00 17.36 -18.55
C LEU A 56 -4.74 18.24 -18.44
N PRO A 57 -4.50 19.16 -19.41
CA PRO A 57 -3.36 20.08 -19.37
C PRO A 57 -3.39 20.97 -18.11
N VAL A 58 -2.22 21.22 -17.53
CA VAL A 58 -2.10 22.05 -16.31
C VAL A 58 -2.56 23.50 -16.58
N GLU A 59 -2.32 24.00 -17.79
CA GLU A 59 -2.73 25.33 -18.23
C GLU A 59 -4.24 25.51 -18.15
N ARG A 60 -4.98 24.47 -18.48
CA ARG A 60 -6.44 24.48 -18.39
C ARG A 60 -6.91 24.58 -16.93
N LEU A 61 -6.29 23.83 -15.99
CA LEU A 61 -6.59 23.99 -14.57
C LEU A 61 -6.35 25.42 -14.08
N ARG A 62 -5.24 26.03 -14.50
CA ARG A 62 -4.91 27.40 -14.12
C ARG A 62 -5.84 28.44 -14.73
N ALA A 63 -6.47 28.15 -15.84
CA ALA A 63 -7.42 29.04 -16.51
C ALA A 63 -8.84 28.90 -15.94
N GLU A 64 -9.22 27.70 -15.50
CA GLU A 64 -10.61 27.38 -15.07
C GLU A 64 -10.82 27.51 -13.55
N PHE A 65 -9.74 27.46 -12.74
CA PHE A 65 -9.85 27.44 -11.28
C PHE A 65 -9.07 28.58 -10.64
N ASP A 66 -9.64 29.20 -9.60
CA ASP A 66 -9.02 30.28 -8.83
C ASP A 66 -7.84 29.76 -7.97
N ALA A 67 -7.89 28.49 -7.53
CA ALA A 67 -6.85 27.86 -6.74
C ALA A 67 -6.75 26.36 -7.07
N VAL A 68 -5.52 25.85 -7.03
CA VAL A 68 -5.22 24.42 -7.26
C VAL A 68 -4.48 23.85 -6.06
N VAL A 69 -5.00 22.75 -5.49
CA VAL A 69 -4.35 22.01 -4.42
C VAL A 69 -3.76 20.72 -4.99
N LEU A 70 -2.45 20.56 -4.85
CA LEU A 70 -1.75 19.35 -5.23
C LEU A 70 -1.80 18.34 -4.08
N ALA A 71 -2.64 17.31 -4.22
CA ALA A 71 -2.84 16.25 -3.24
C ALA A 71 -2.64 14.87 -3.88
N GLY A 72 -1.65 14.74 -4.79
CA GLY A 72 -1.41 13.55 -5.63
C GLY A 72 -0.90 12.32 -4.89
N GLY A 73 -0.54 12.44 -3.61
CA GLY A 73 0.00 11.33 -2.82
C GLY A 73 1.39 10.87 -3.30
N ALA A 74 1.79 9.66 -2.90
CA ALA A 74 3.04 9.04 -3.30
C ALA A 74 2.79 7.58 -3.65
N THR A 75 2.96 7.22 -4.92
CA THR A 75 2.81 5.85 -5.42
C THR A 75 4.11 5.26 -5.95
N ALA A 76 5.16 6.07 -6.09
CA ALA A 76 6.48 5.59 -6.42
C ALA A 76 7.09 4.90 -5.19
N TRP A 77 7.43 3.63 -5.34
CA TRP A 77 8.07 2.83 -4.29
C TRP A 77 9.58 3.07 -4.25
N ARG A 78 10.17 2.78 -3.10
CA ARG A 78 11.63 2.63 -2.99
C ARG A 78 11.97 1.18 -3.31
N ASP A 79 12.79 0.99 -4.32
CA ASP A 79 13.25 -0.35 -4.67
C ASP A 79 14.44 -0.77 -3.80
N LEU A 80 14.72 -2.07 -3.78
CA LEU A 80 15.88 -2.69 -3.17
C LEU A 80 16.77 -3.25 -4.29
N PRO A 81 17.67 -2.43 -4.88
CA PRO A 81 18.45 -2.80 -6.05
C PRO A 81 19.67 -3.66 -5.65
N ILE A 82 19.41 -4.88 -5.20
CA ILE A 82 20.41 -5.90 -4.84
C ILE A 82 20.43 -7.03 -5.87
N PRO A 83 21.49 -7.85 -5.91
CA PRO A 83 21.57 -8.99 -6.83
C PRO A 83 20.32 -9.89 -6.75
N GLY A 84 19.86 -10.36 -7.90
CA GLY A 84 18.68 -11.21 -8.01
C GLY A 84 17.34 -10.48 -7.95
N ARG A 85 17.32 -9.12 -7.97
CA ARG A 85 16.07 -8.33 -7.95
C ARG A 85 15.18 -8.60 -9.16
N GLU A 86 15.75 -9.04 -10.26
CA GLU A 86 15.08 -9.37 -11.52
C GLU A 86 14.34 -10.73 -11.49
N LEU A 87 14.51 -11.53 -10.43
CA LEU A 87 13.88 -12.83 -10.32
C LEU A 87 12.34 -12.71 -10.15
N ASP A 88 11.64 -13.62 -10.80
CA ASP A 88 10.19 -13.74 -10.64
C ASP A 88 9.80 -14.08 -9.20
N GLY A 89 8.68 -13.49 -8.75
CA GLY A 89 8.12 -13.71 -7.41
C GLY A 89 8.55 -12.66 -6.39
N ILE A 90 9.24 -11.59 -6.84
CA ILE A 90 9.60 -10.43 -6.03
C ILE A 90 8.70 -9.27 -6.43
N HIS A 91 7.81 -8.88 -5.54
CA HIS A 91 6.76 -7.89 -5.80
C HIS A 91 6.87 -6.71 -4.86
N GLN A 92 6.54 -5.53 -5.35
CA GLN A 92 6.37 -4.34 -4.52
C GLN A 92 5.01 -4.37 -3.81
N ALA A 93 4.96 -3.83 -2.59
CA ALA A 93 3.71 -3.74 -1.84
C ALA A 93 2.62 -2.98 -2.63
N MET A 94 3.02 -1.96 -3.40
CA MET A 94 2.12 -1.16 -4.25
C MET A 94 1.67 -1.88 -5.53
N GLU A 95 2.19 -3.06 -5.81
CA GLU A 95 1.64 -3.97 -6.82
C GLU A 95 0.70 -4.99 -6.17
N TYR A 96 1.11 -5.51 -5.02
CA TYR A 96 0.41 -6.56 -4.31
C TYR A 96 -0.89 -6.09 -3.67
N LEU A 97 -0.83 -5.03 -2.85
CA LEU A 97 -1.98 -4.54 -2.08
C LEU A 97 -3.12 -3.98 -2.97
N PRO A 98 -2.85 -3.16 -4.00
CA PRO A 98 -3.92 -2.68 -4.87
C PRO A 98 -4.64 -3.81 -5.61
N ARG A 99 -3.92 -4.82 -6.08
CA ARG A 99 -4.52 -5.99 -6.73
C ARG A 99 -5.37 -6.80 -5.74
N ALA A 100 -4.88 -7.03 -4.53
CA ALA A 100 -5.64 -7.70 -3.48
C ALA A 100 -6.93 -6.93 -3.10
N ASN A 101 -6.84 -5.61 -2.97
CA ASN A 101 -8.02 -4.76 -2.70
C ASN A 101 -9.02 -4.76 -3.85
N ARG A 102 -8.57 -4.79 -5.10
CA ARG A 102 -9.47 -4.92 -6.28
C ARG A 102 -10.23 -6.24 -6.27
N VAL A 103 -9.57 -7.34 -5.90
CA VAL A 103 -10.25 -8.65 -5.71
C VAL A 103 -11.37 -8.52 -4.69
N GLN A 104 -11.11 -7.88 -3.56
CA GLN A 104 -12.10 -7.67 -2.51
C GLN A 104 -13.28 -6.78 -2.97
N LEU A 105 -13.02 -5.85 -3.86
CA LEU A 105 -14.05 -4.99 -4.47
C LEU A 105 -14.86 -5.69 -5.58
N GLY A 106 -14.52 -6.94 -5.92
CA GLY A 106 -15.19 -7.71 -6.97
C GLY A 106 -14.75 -7.32 -8.39
N ASP A 107 -13.65 -6.62 -8.54
CA ASP A 107 -13.12 -6.27 -9.85
C ASP A 107 -12.58 -7.51 -10.57
N PRO A 108 -12.62 -7.56 -11.92
CA PRO A 108 -11.90 -8.55 -12.70
C PRO A 108 -10.42 -8.49 -12.38
N VAL A 109 -9.81 -9.61 -12.04
CA VAL A 109 -8.45 -9.66 -11.50
C VAL A 109 -7.45 -10.09 -12.57
N VAL A 110 -7.51 -9.46 -13.69
CA VAL A 110 -6.43 -9.47 -14.69
C VAL A 110 -5.92 -8.05 -14.81
N ASP A 111 -4.61 -7.89 -14.83
CA ASP A 111 -4.04 -6.59 -15.13
C ASP A 111 -4.26 -6.22 -16.61
N GLU A 112 -3.77 -5.08 -17.02
CA GLU A 112 -3.87 -4.60 -18.41
C GLU A 112 -3.17 -5.52 -19.44
N HIS A 113 -2.33 -6.46 -18.96
CA HIS A 113 -1.65 -7.47 -19.78
C HIS A 113 -2.31 -8.86 -19.71
N GLY A 114 -3.42 -9.00 -18.96
CA GLY A 114 -4.10 -10.28 -18.78
C GLY A 114 -3.43 -11.21 -17.77
N GLU A 115 -2.47 -10.70 -16.97
CA GLU A 115 -1.75 -11.49 -15.99
C GLU A 115 -2.61 -11.77 -14.74
N PRO A 116 -2.47 -12.98 -14.16
CA PRO A 116 -3.20 -13.35 -12.96
C PRO A 116 -2.78 -12.48 -11.76
N PRO A 117 -3.63 -12.38 -10.73
CA PRO A 117 -3.32 -11.61 -9.55
C PRO A 117 -2.09 -12.18 -8.82
N ILE A 118 -1.30 -11.29 -8.22
CA ILE A 118 -0.28 -11.70 -7.27
C ILE A 118 -0.98 -12.34 -6.08
N THR A 119 -0.68 -13.60 -5.80
CA THR A 119 -1.29 -14.35 -4.70
C THR A 119 -0.26 -15.05 -3.83
N ALA A 120 -0.48 -14.98 -2.51
CA ALA A 120 0.30 -15.70 -1.51
C ALA A 120 -0.24 -17.13 -1.25
N LYS A 121 -1.34 -17.55 -1.90
CA LYS A 121 -1.96 -18.86 -1.66
C LYS A 121 -0.98 -20.00 -1.87
N GLY A 122 -0.78 -20.81 -0.82
CA GLY A 122 0.10 -21.98 -0.85
C GLY A 122 1.59 -21.64 -0.91
N LYS A 123 2.00 -20.38 -0.71
CA LYS A 123 3.40 -19.94 -0.78
C LYS A 123 3.98 -19.68 0.59
N LYS A 124 5.30 -19.77 0.71
CA LYS A 124 6.09 -19.19 1.79
C LYS A 124 6.40 -17.75 1.41
N VAL A 125 6.03 -16.82 2.27
CA VAL A 125 6.12 -15.38 1.98
C VAL A 125 7.15 -14.75 2.91
N VAL A 126 8.03 -13.94 2.36
CA VAL A 126 8.92 -13.05 3.11
C VAL A 126 8.55 -11.61 2.76
N ILE A 127 8.36 -10.80 3.77
CA ILE A 127 8.07 -9.36 3.67
C ILE A 127 9.30 -8.62 4.16
N ILE A 128 9.87 -7.79 3.30
CA ILE A 128 11.01 -6.95 3.65
C ILE A 128 10.49 -5.56 4.04
N GLY A 129 10.59 -5.25 5.33
CA GLY A 129 10.14 -4.00 5.94
C GLY A 129 9.15 -4.22 7.08
N GLY A 130 9.41 -3.58 8.22
CA GLY A 130 8.66 -3.74 9.48
C GLY A 130 7.56 -2.71 9.72
N GLY A 131 7.30 -1.80 8.75
CA GLY A 131 6.30 -0.74 8.88
C GLY A 131 4.85 -1.20 8.67
N ASP A 132 3.91 -0.24 8.72
CA ASP A 132 2.48 -0.51 8.56
C ASP A 132 2.14 -1.16 7.21
N THR A 133 2.81 -0.75 6.13
CA THR A 133 2.66 -1.39 4.81
C THR A 133 3.08 -2.87 4.84
N GLY A 134 4.14 -3.20 5.57
CA GLY A 134 4.57 -4.59 5.77
C GLY A 134 3.52 -5.39 6.55
N ALA A 135 2.91 -4.79 7.58
CA ALA A 135 1.81 -5.41 8.33
C ALA A 135 0.57 -5.63 7.47
N ASP A 136 0.28 -4.72 6.53
CA ASP A 136 -0.80 -4.86 5.56
C ASP A 136 -0.55 -6.02 4.61
N CYS A 137 0.67 -6.16 4.11
CA CYS A 137 1.08 -7.31 3.29
C CYS A 137 0.99 -8.63 4.06
N LEU A 138 1.40 -8.64 5.34
CA LEU A 138 1.35 -9.81 6.22
C LEU A 138 -0.09 -10.30 6.40
N GLY A 139 -1.00 -9.42 6.83
CA GLY A 139 -2.40 -9.76 7.01
C GLY A 139 -3.10 -10.17 5.72
N THR A 140 -2.72 -9.57 4.58
CA THR A 140 -3.23 -9.95 3.28
C THR A 140 -2.74 -11.34 2.88
N ALA A 141 -1.46 -11.66 3.09
CA ALA A 141 -0.89 -12.96 2.78
C ALA A 141 -1.53 -14.09 3.61
N HIS A 142 -1.80 -13.85 4.90
CA HIS A 142 -2.55 -14.81 5.73
C HIS A 142 -3.94 -15.08 5.16
N ARG A 143 -4.70 -14.05 4.79
CA ARG A 143 -6.05 -14.20 4.23
C ARG A 143 -6.08 -14.87 2.88
N GLN A 144 -5.00 -14.76 2.12
CA GLN A 144 -4.84 -15.49 0.86
C GLN A 144 -4.43 -16.95 1.05
N GLY A 145 -4.09 -17.38 2.27
CA GLY A 145 -3.72 -18.76 2.58
C GLY A 145 -2.23 -19.05 2.32
N ALA A 146 -1.34 -18.15 2.68
CA ALA A 146 0.09 -18.42 2.72
C ALA A 146 0.43 -19.57 3.68
N VAL A 147 1.40 -20.40 3.33
CA VAL A 147 1.88 -21.50 4.19
C VAL A 147 2.66 -20.98 5.39
N SER A 148 3.46 -19.95 5.16
CA SER A 148 4.18 -19.22 6.21
C SER A 148 4.41 -17.78 5.78
N VAL A 149 4.45 -16.86 6.76
CA VAL A 149 4.76 -15.45 6.52
C VAL A 149 5.84 -15.02 7.50
N HIS A 150 6.94 -14.47 6.99
CA HIS A 150 8.02 -13.87 7.76
C HIS A 150 8.13 -12.40 7.39
N GLN A 151 8.26 -11.54 8.38
CA GLN A 151 8.47 -10.11 8.17
C GLN A 151 9.84 -9.71 8.72
N PHE A 152 10.71 -9.20 7.85
CA PHE A 152 12.08 -8.81 8.17
C PHE A 152 12.18 -7.31 8.30
N GLU A 153 12.81 -6.87 9.41
CA GLU A 153 13.07 -5.45 9.69
C GLU A 153 14.57 -5.24 9.87
N ILE A 154 15.11 -4.27 9.14
CA ILE A 154 16.55 -3.92 9.24
C ILE A 154 16.89 -3.27 10.58
N MET A 155 15.92 -2.54 11.16
CA MET A 155 16.11 -1.88 12.44
C MET A 155 16.07 -2.86 13.62
N PRO A 156 16.74 -2.57 14.73
CA PRO A 156 16.59 -3.33 15.97
C PRO A 156 15.12 -3.30 16.45
N ARG A 157 14.73 -4.34 17.17
CA ARG A 157 13.42 -4.37 17.81
C ARG A 157 13.24 -3.15 18.72
N PRO A 158 12.20 -2.34 18.52
CA PRO A 158 11.92 -1.20 19.37
C PRO A 158 11.66 -1.63 20.84
N PRO A 159 11.91 -0.73 21.82
CA PRO A 159 11.62 -1.02 23.22
C PRO A 159 10.10 -1.12 23.48
N GLU A 160 9.72 -1.86 24.50
CA GLU A 160 8.30 -2.03 24.90
C GLU A 160 7.69 -0.74 25.46
N THR A 161 8.53 0.15 26.01
CA THR A 161 8.11 1.42 26.61
C THR A 161 8.76 2.60 25.90
N ARG A 162 8.16 3.78 26.04
CA ARG A 162 8.68 5.02 25.48
C ARG A 162 10.07 5.32 26.03
N ALA A 163 11.04 5.45 25.14
CA ALA A 163 12.39 5.85 25.51
C ALA A 163 12.47 7.34 25.89
N PRO A 164 13.36 7.73 26.82
CA PRO A 164 13.59 9.15 27.17
C PRO A 164 14.00 10.02 25.97
N SER A 165 14.61 9.43 24.94
CA SER A 165 15.00 10.12 23.70
C SER A 165 13.80 10.54 22.82
N THR A 166 12.62 10.01 23.07
CA THR A 166 11.39 10.35 22.34
C THR A 166 10.28 10.80 23.30
N PRO A 167 10.47 11.94 24.04
CA PRO A 167 9.47 12.43 25.00
C PRO A 167 8.20 12.89 24.28
N TRP A 168 7.09 12.95 25.00
CA TRP A 168 5.86 13.61 24.54
C TRP A 168 6.18 15.09 24.13
N PRO A 169 5.72 15.63 23.00
CA PRO A 169 4.75 15.07 22.04
C PRO A 169 5.41 14.35 20.84
N THR A 170 6.68 14.06 20.84
CA THR A 170 7.31 13.34 19.73
C THR A 170 6.71 11.96 19.53
N TYR A 171 6.78 11.44 18.30
CA TYR A 171 6.31 10.09 18.00
C TYR A 171 7.16 9.06 18.77
N PRO A 172 6.55 8.17 19.55
CA PRO A 172 7.29 7.20 20.33
C PRO A 172 7.79 6.05 19.44
N LEU A 173 9.08 5.81 19.44
CA LEU A 173 9.68 4.61 18.87
C LEU A 173 9.49 3.45 19.86
N MET A 174 8.32 2.81 19.82
CA MET A 174 7.97 1.70 20.70
C MET A 174 7.58 0.50 19.86
N PHE A 175 7.80 -0.69 20.42
CA PHE A 175 7.31 -1.93 19.82
C PHE A 175 5.79 -1.89 19.74
N ARG A 176 5.27 -2.15 18.54
CA ARG A 176 3.83 -2.17 18.28
C ARG A 176 3.44 -3.47 17.62
N VAL A 177 2.31 -3.99 18.03
CA VAL A 177 1.67 -5.13 17.41
C VAL A 177 0.38 -4.63 16.77
N SER A 178 0.22 -4.83 15.47
CA SER A 178 -1.06 -4.59 14.80
C SER A 178 -1.92 -5.84 14.84
N SER A 179 -3.23 -5.71 14.62
CA SER A 179 -4.14 -6.85 14.52
C SER A 179 -3.66 -7.92 13.54
N ALA A 180 -3.05 -7.51 12.43
CA ALA A 180 -2.48 -8.44 11.47
C ALA A 180 -1.35 -9.32 12.06
N HIS A 181 -0.53 -8.76 12.95
CA HIS A 181 0.53 -9.51 13.63
C HIS A 181 -0.03 -10.48 14.70
N GLU A 182 -1.17 -10.15 15.31
CA GLU A 182 -1.86 -11.03 16.27
C GLU A 182 -2.42 -12.28 15.59
N GLU A 183 -2.71 -12.20 14.30
CA GLU A 183 -3.18 -13.32 13.47
C GLU A 183 -2.09 -14.33 13.15
N GLY A 184 -0.82 -13.97 13.30
CA GLY A 184 0.33 -14.84 13.05
C GLY A 184 1.46 -14.17 12.27
N GLY A 185 2.39 -15.01 11.78
CA GLY A 185 3.61 -14.59 11.13
C GLY A 185 4.77 -14.38 12.11
N GLU A 186 5.98 -14.53 11.60
CA GLU A 186 7.20 -14.34 12.37
C GLU A 186 7.83 -12.99 12.03
N ARG A 187 8.13 -12.18 13.05
CA ARG A 187 8.81 -10.89 12.90
C ARG A 187 10.26 -11.04 13.32
N VAL A 188 11.18 -10.76 12.41
CA VAL A 188 12.62 -10.82 12.63
C VAL A 188 13.22 -9.43 12.48
N PHE A 189 13.97 -9.01 13.48
CA PHE A 189 14.59 -7.68 13.55
C PHE A 189 16.10 -7.76 13.36
N SER A 190 16.72 -6.63 12.98
CA SER A 190 18.16 -6.52 12.73
C SER A 190 18.62 -7.45 11.61
N VAL A 191 17.81 -7.59 10.56
CA VAL A 191 18.12 -8.41 9.39
C VAL A 191 18.28 -7.52 8.16
N ASN A 192 19.44 -7.61 7.52
CA ASN A 192 19.70 -7.00 6.23
C ASN A 192 19.57 -8.05 5.13
N THR A 193 19.02 -7.67 3.98
CA THR A 193 18.95 -8.52 2.79
C THR A 193 20.03 -8.09 1.82
N GLU A 194 20.95 -8.99 1.49
CA GLU A 194 22.10 -8.70 0.63
C GLU A 194 21.89 -9.17 -0.82
N GLU A 195 21.13 -10.27 -1.00
CA GLU A 195 20.79 -10.77 -2.32
C GLU A 195 19.49 -11.60 -2.31
N PHE A 196 18.86 -11.69 -3.46
CA PHE A 196 17.79 -12.66 -3.74
C PHE A 196 18.40 -13.88 -4.42
N VAL A 197 18.19 -15.06 -3.85
CA VAL A 197 18.67 -16.32 -4.40
C VAL A 197 17.56 -16.96 -5.22
N GLY A 198 17.89 -17.45 -6.42
CA GLY A 198 16.91 -18.02 -7.33
C GLY A 198 17.36 -19.29 -8.04
N ARG A 199 16.39 -19.96 -8.62
CA ARG A 199 16.59 -21.09 -9.55
C ARG A 199 15.59 -20.96 -10.68
N ASP A 200 16.03 -21.22 -11.91
CA ASP A 200 15.19 -21.18 -13.12
C ASP A 200 14.39 -19.86 -13.26
N GLY A 201 15.07 -18.73 -12.97
CA GLY A 201 14.47 -17.40 -13.08
C GLY A 201 13.52 -17.00 -11.93
N ARG A 202 13.33 -17.83 -10.91
CA ARG A 202 12.41 -17.57 -9.79
C ARG A 202 13.14 -17.48 -8.45
N VAL A 203 12.68 -16.59 -7.59
CA VAL A 203 13.20 -16.46 -6.22
C VAL A 203 12.90 -17.72 -5.42
N THR A 204 13.91 -18.22 -4.71
CA THR A 204 13.82 -19.39 -3.82
C THR A 204 14.26 -19.08 -2.40
N GLY A 205 14.93 -17.94 -2.18
CA GLY A 205 15.43 -17.54 -0.88
C GLY A 205 16.06 -16.16 -0.88
N LEU A 206 16.54 -15.77 0.30
CA LEU A 206 17.26 -14.52 0.57
C LEU A 206 18.57 -14.86 1.27
N ARG A 207 19.56 -14.02 1.10
CA ARG A 207 20.78 -13.99 1.90
C ARG A 207 20.93 -12.65 2.59
#